data_857cb17f6cc28ed7c50db9bf7ec08b70
#
_entry.id   857cb17f6cc28ed7c50db9bf7ec08b70
#
_cell.length_a   1.000
_cell.length_b   1.000
_cell.length_c   1.000
_cell.angle_alpha   90.00
_cell.angle_beta   90.00
_cell.angle_gamma   90.00
#
_symmetry.space_group_name_H-M   'P 1'
#
loop_
_entity.id
_entity.type
_entity.pdbx_description
1 polymer ?
#
loop_
_entity_poly.entity_id
_entity_poly.type
_entity_poly.pdbx_seq_one_letter_code
_entity_poly.pdbx_strand_id
1 'polypeptide(L)'
;MLYWLAKELTAEYTGFNVFSYLTLRAILATMSGLAISLLVGPGMIARLSRYQVGQVVRKDGPQTHLPKAGTPTMGGALIIVAIFIATLLWADLSNRFVWVVLGVTFAFGAIGFYDDYLKLVVGNSRGLVARWKYFWQSVAGLAAAAILFYTARSPAETTLYLPILKSVALPLSAIGFIGLAYLMIVGMSNAVNLTDGLDGLAIMPAAMVAAALGVFAYASGNAVFANYLGIPAVPQAGEVLIFCAAMVGAGLGFLWFNSYPAQVFMGDIGALALGAALGVIAVIVRQELVVLVMGGVFVLETASVILQVASFKLTGKRIFRMAPIHHHFELKGWAEPKVIVRFWIISLLLVLAGLATLKLR
;
A
#
# COMPACT_ATOMS: atom_id res chain seq x y z
N MET A 1 15.98 15.41 -1.72
CA MET A 1 17.05 16.10 -2.50
C MET A 1 16.68 17.56 -2.77
N LEU A 2 15.58 17.87 -3.46
CA LEU A 2 15.15 19.27 -3.68
C LEU A 2 14.82 19.99 -2.37
N TYR A 3 14.21 19.30 -1.42
CA TYR A 3 14.00 19.85 -0.08
C TYR A 3 15.32 20.26 0.60
N TRP A 4 16.36 19.47 0.48
CA TRP A 4 17.68 19.75 1.03
C TRP A 4 18.33 20.96 0.35
N LEU A 5 18.27 21.01 -0.98
CA LEU A 5 18.73 22.15 -1.76
C LEU A 5 17.98 23.44 -1.38
N ALA A 6 16.66 23.36 -1.27
CA ALA A 6 15.85 24.51 -0.85
C ALA A 6 16.23 25.00 0.55
N LYS A 7 16.54 24.08 1.48
CA LYS A 7 16.98 24.41 2.85
C LYS A 7 18.31 25.17 2.85
N GLU A 8 19.28 24.75 2.01
CA GLU A 8 20.55 25.48 1.85
C GLU A 8 20.33 26.88 1.24
N LEU A 9 19.50 26.97 0.21
CA LEU A 9 19.19 28.24 -0.46
C LEU A 9 18.39 29.20 0.41
N THR A 10 17.72 28.76 1.45
CA THR A 10 16.98 29.62 2.40
C THR A 10 17.91 30.62 3.10
N ALA A 11 19.18 30.27 3.27
CA ALA A 11 20.16 31.19 3.86
C ALA A 11 20.42 32.43 3.00
N GLU A 12 20.29 32.32 1.68
CA GLU A 12 20.52 33.41 0.72
C GLU A 12 19.18 34.06 0.29
N TYR A 13 18.15 33.26 0.13
CA TYR A 13 16.83 33.71 -0.40
C TYR A 13 15.71 33.19 0.50
N THR A 14 15.13 34.07 1.28
CA THR A 14 14.04 33.75 2.24
C THR A 14 12.81 33.12 1.59
N GLY A 15 12.56 33.35 0.30
CA GLY A 15 11.44 32.74 -0.42
C GLY A 15 11.49 31.21 -0.46
N PHE A 16 12.68 30.59 -0.37
CA PHE A 16 12.80 29.13 -0.30
C PHE A 16 12.30 28.53 1.03
N ASN A 17 12.05 29.35 2.04
CA ASN A 17 11.47 28.87 3.31
C ASN A 17 10.07 28.23 3.11
N VAL A 18 9.39 28.51 2.02
CA VAL A 18 8.11 27.86 1.68
C VAL A 18 8.23 26.31 1.60
N PHE A 19 9.39 25.76 1.23
CA PHE A 19 9.65 24.33 1.20
C PHE A 19 9.85 23.69 2.57
N SER A 20 9.90 24.47 3.66
CA SER A 20 9.88 23.94 5.02
C SER A 20 8.47 23.42 5.40
N TYR A 21 7.42 23.92 4.74
CA TYR A 21 6.06 23.48 5.00
C TYR A 21 5.81 22.06 4.48
N LEU A 22 5.48 21.17 5.41
CA LEU A 22 5.22 19.76 5.11
C LEU A 22 4.06 19.56 4.12
N THR A 23 3.01 20.39 4.25
CA THR A 23 1.84 20.37 3.35
C THR A 23 2.18 20.71 1.90
N LEU A 24 3.01 21.72 1.67
CA LEU A 24 3.47 22.05 0.33
C LEU A 24 4.30 20.90 -0.27
N ARG A 25 5.23 20.35 0.51
CA ARG A 25 6.06 19.22 0.06
C ARG A 25 5.21 17.99 -0.26
N ALA A 26 4.13 17.74 0.50
CA ALA A 26 3.19 16.67 0.20
C ALA A 26 2.47 16.89 -1.14
N ILE A 27 1.99 18.11 -1.42
CA ILE A 27 1.38 18.45 -2.72
C ILE A 27 2.39 18.23 -3.85
N LEU A 28 3.63 18.71 -3.70
CA LEU A 28 4.68 18.54 -4.70
C LEU A 28 5.07 17.07 -4.90
N ALA A 29 5.07 16.27 -3.83
CA ALA A 29 5.31 14.83 -3.92
C ALA A 29 4.19 14.13 -4.69
N THR A 30 2.92 14.49 -4.45
CA THR A 30 1.77 13.98 -5.22
C THR A 30 1.90 14.34 -6.69
N MET A 31 2.16 15.62 -7.00
CA MET A 31 2.31 16.08 -8.38
C MET A 31 3.49 15.39 -9.07
N SER A 32 4.63 15.23 -8.38
CA SER A 32 5.80 14.55 -8.92
C SER A 32 5.51 13.07 -9.19
N GLY A 33 4.89 12.35 -8.25
CA GLY A 33 4.51 10.95 -8.43
C GLY A 33 3.55 10.76 -9.61
N LEU A 34 2.53 11.62 -9.71
CA LEU A 34 1.58 11.64 -10.83
C LEU A 34 2.29 11.92 -12.17
N ALA A 35 3.09 12.98 -12.22
CA ALA A 35 3.79 13.39 -13.44
C ALA A 35 4.76 12.30 -13.92
N ILE A 36 5.54 11.71 -13.02
CA ILE A 36 6.47 10.62 -13.37
C ILE A 36 5.70 9.43 -13.95
N SER A 37 4.58 9.03 -13.31
CA SER A 37 3.77 7.92 -13.80
C SER A 37 3.19 8.20 -15.19
N LEU A 38 2.68 9.41 -15.43
CA LEU A 38 2.09 9.77 -16.74
C LEU A 38 3.15 9.91 -17.83
N LEU A 39 4.33 10.45 -17.53
CA LEU A 39 5.40 10.66 -18.52
C LEU A 39 6.15 9.37 -18.86
N VAL A 40 6.42 8.54 -17.86
CA VAL A 40 7.20 7.29 -18.03
C VAL A 40 6.31 6.14 -18.47
N GLY A 41 5.02 6.15 -18.07
CA GLY A 41 4.06 5.08 -18.30
C GLY A 41 3.97 4.60 -19.74
N PRO A 42 3.72 5.45 -20.74
CA PRO A 42 3.59 5.03 -22.14
C PRO A 42 4.82 4.29 -22.66
N GLY A 43 6.02 4.81 -22.36
CA GLY A 43 7.29 4.20 -22.75
C GLY A 43 7.53 2.84 -22.08
N MET A 44 7.16 2.71 -20.82
CA MET A 44 7.27 1.45 -20.08
C MET A 44 6.27 0.42 -20.61
N ILE A 45 5.01 0.78 -20.80
CA ILE A 45 3.98 -0.09 -21.36
C ILE A 45 4.39 -0.61 -22.74
N ALA A 46 4.87 0.27 -23.62
CA ALA A 46 5.36 -0.12 -24.95
C ALA A 46 6.52 -1.13 -24.87
N ARG A 47 7.44 -0.97 -23.90
CA ARG A 47 8.53 -1.93 -23.69
C ARG A 47 8.02 -3.27 -23.18
N LEU A 48 7.15 -3.28 -22.17
CA LEU A 48 6.56 -4.49 -21.61
C LEU A 48 5.78 -5.27 -22.68
N SER A 49 5.00 -4.58 -23.53
CA SER A 49 4.27 -5.19 -24.65
C SER A 49 5.24 -5.82 -25.68
N ARG A 50 6.35 -5.13 -26.00
CA ARG A 50 7.35 -5.64 -26.94
C ARG A 50 8.01 -6.93 -26.47
N TYR A 51 8.27 -7.05 -25.17
CA TYR A 51 8.86 -8.25 -24.59
C TYR A 51 7.84 -9.38 -24.36
N GLN A 52 6.58 -9.19 -24.82
CA GLN A 52 5.48 -10.16 -24.64
C GLN A 52 5.29 -10.55 -23.17
N VAL A 53 5.54 -9.64 -22.24
CA VAL A 53 5.35 -9.82 -20.79
C VAL A 53 3.86 -9.74 -20.49
N GLY A 54 3.06 -10.58 -21.16
CA GLY A 54 1.61 -10.62 -21.03
C GLY A 54 1.14 -11.66 -20.02
N GLN A 55 0.07 -11.32 -19.32
CA GLN A 55 -0.50 -12.24 -18.34
C GLN A 55 -1.07 -13.49 -19.01
N VAL A 56 -0.71 -14.66 -18.49
CA VAL A 56 -1.36 -15.93 -18.85
C VAL A 56 -2.68 -16.01 -18.08
N VAL A 57 -3.79 -15.87 -18.79
CA VAL A 57 -5.13 -16.00 -18.21
C VAL A 57 -5.36 -17.44 -17.77
N ARG A 58 -5.74 -17.65 -16.52
CA ARG A 58 -6.08 -18.96 -15.99
C ARG A 58 -7.36 -19.49 -16.63
N LYS A 59 -7.33 -20.75 -17.07
CA LYS A 59 -8.50 -21.40 -17.70
C LYS A 59 -9.67 -21.61 -16.73
N ASP A 60 -9.41 -21.60 -15.42
CA ASP A 60 -10.40 -21.80 -14.35
C ASP A 60 -11.07 -20.51 -13.88
N GLY A 61 -10.71 -19.35 -14.45
CA GLY A 61 -11.26 -18.02 -14.11
C GLY A 61 -12.55 -17.69 -14.88
N PRO A 62 -13.17 -16.52 -14.56
CA PRO A 62 -14.31 -16.02 -15.32
C PRO A 62 -13.97 -15.88 -16.81
N GLN A 63 -14.88 -16.29 -17.69
CA GLN A 63 -14.68 -16.21 -19.16
C GLN A 63 -14.51 -14.76 -19.65
N THR A 64 -15.00 -13.78 -18.90
CA THR A 64 -14.84 -12.34 -19.15
C THR A 64 -13.38 -11.89 -19.16
N HIS A 65 -12.47 -12.69 -18.59
CA HIS A 65 -11.02 -12.36 -18.55
C HIS A 65 -10.26 -12.84 -19.80
N LEU A 66 -10.86 -13.67 -20.68
CA LEU A 66 -10.21 -14.14 -21.89
C LEU A 66 -9.74 -13.02 -22.83
N PRO A 67 -10.51 -11.91 -23.03
CA PRO A 67 -10.07 -10.78 -23.86
C PRO A 67 -8.85 -10.04 -23.32
N LYS A 68 -8.53 -10.21 -22.02
CA LYS A 68 -7.37 -9.58 -21.36
C LYS A 68 -6.05 -10.34 -21.59
N ALA A 69 -6.10 -11.47 -22.27
CA ALA A 69 -4.90 -12.22 -22.62
C ALA A 69 -3.97 -11.33 -23.48
N GLY A 70 -2.69 -11.25 -23.06
CA GLY A 70 -1.72 -10.41 -23.75
C GLY A 70 -1.58 -8.98 -23.21
N THR A 71 -2.46 -8.50 -22.30
CA THR A 71 -2.22 -7.24 -21.60
C THR A 71 -0.92 -7.35 -20.78
N PRO A 72 0.02 -6.41 -20.95
CA PRO A 72 1.28 -6.45 -20.22
C PRO A 72 1.06 -6.36 -18.70
N THR A 73 1.89 -7.03 -17.94
CA THR A 73 1.90 -6.97 -16.47
C THR A 73 3.24 -6.44 -15.97
N MET A 74 3.49 -6.41 -14.65
CA MET A 74 4.63 -5.76 -13.98
C MET A 74 4.57 -4.22 -14.02
N GLY A 75 3.41 -3.62 -14.26
CA GLY A 75 3.21 -2.16 -14.20
C GLY A 75 3.48 -1.57 -12.81
N GLY A 76 3.47 -2.38 -11.77
CA GLY A 76 3.85 -1.98 -10.42
C GLY A 76 5.26 -1.41 -10.29
N ALA A 77 6.17 -1.75 -11.22
CA ALA A 77 7.50 -1.14 -11.25
C ALA A 77 7.42 0.38 -11.49
N LEU A 78 6.47 0.84 -12.33
CA LEU A 78 6.22 2.27 -12.56
C LEU A 78 5.82 2.97 -11.26
N ILE A 79 4.91 2.35 -10.49
CA ILE A 79 4.43 2.90 -9.23
C ILE A 79 5.60 3.05 -8.25
N ILE A 80 6.39 1.99 -8.07
CA ILE A 80 7.53 1.98 -7.14
C ILE A 80 8.55 3.07 -7.54
N VAL A 81 8.94 3.14 -8.80
CA VAL A 81 9.90 4.15 -9.30
C VAL A 81 9.37 5.56 -9.05
N ALA A 82 8.08 5.82 -9.35
CA ALA A 82 7.46 7.12 -9.13
C ALA A 82 7.43 7.50 -7.64
N ILE A 83 7.06 6.57 -6.75
CA ILE A 83 7.07 6.78 -5.30
C ILE A 83 8.49 7.09 -4.80
N PHE A 84 9.48 6.30 -5.23
CA PHE A 84 10.87 6.47 -4.80
C PHE A 84 11.41 7.84 -5.22
N ILE A 85 11.29 8.19 -6.49
CA ILE A 85 11.79 9.48 -7.01
C ILE A 85 11.08 10.64 -6.30
N ALA A 86 9.74 10.63 -6.21
CA ALA A 86 8.99 11.69 -5.56
C ALA A 86 9.34 11.83 -4.07
N THR A 87 9.48 10.70 -3.35
CA THR A 87 9.88 10.72 -1.94
C THR A 87 11.31 11.25 -1.76
N LEU A 88 12.28 10.78 -2.55
CA LEU A 88 13.68 11.23 -2.47
C LEU A 88 13.83 12.72 -2.83
N LEU A 89 12.98 13.27 -3.69
CA LEU A 89 12.98 14.69 -4.02
C LEU A 89 12.50 15.55 -2.84
N TRP A 90 11.41 15.16 -2.16
CA TRP A 90 10.67 16.05 -1.28
C TRP A 90 10.75 15.70 0.21
N ALA A 91 11.12 14.46 0.58
CA ALA A 91 11.24 14.06 1.98
C ALA A 91 12.55 14.56 2.60
N ASP A 92 12.51 14.71 3.93
CA ASP A 92 13.71 14.84 4.75
C ASP A 92 14.40 13.48 4.89
N LEU A 93 15.50 13.31 4.17
CA LEU A 93 16.26 12.07 4.13
C LEU A 93 17.04 11.78 5.42
N SER A 94 17.05 12.70 6.39
CA SER A 94 17.59 12.44 7.74
C SER A 94 16.59 11.67 8.61
N ASN A 95 15.33 11.57 8.19
CA ASN A 95 14.27 10.92 8.92
C ASN A 95 14.33 9.39 8.74
N ARG A 96 14.43 8.65 9.86
CA ARG A 96 14.51 7.18 9.86
C ARG A 96 13.28 6.50 9.27
N PHE A 97 12.07 7.04 9.53
CA PHE A 97 10.82 6.45 9.06
C PHE A 97 10.70 6.45 7.53
N VAL A 98 11.24 7.49 6.88
CA VAL A 98 11.31 7.56 5.42
C VAL A 98 12.09 6.37 4.85
N TRP A 99 13.25 6.06 5.44
CA TRP A 99 14.06 4.92 4.98
C TRP A 99 13.43 3.56 5.30
N VAL A 100 12.74 3.44 6.45
CA VAL A 100 12.02 2.20 6.78
C VAL A 100 10.89 1.94 5.76
N VAL A 101 10.08 2.95 5.45
CA VAL A 101 8.98 2.80 4.48
C VAL A 101 9.52 2.53 3.07
N LEU A 102 10.54 3.26 2.61
CA LEU A 102 11.20 2.99 1.33
C LEU A 102 11.81 1.58 1.31
N GLY A 103 12.53 1.19 2.36
CA GLY A 103 13.16 -0.13 2.45
C GLY A 103 12.16 -1.29 2.39
N VAL A 104 11.05 -1.18 3.13
CA VAL A 104 9.96 -2.17 3.09
C VAL A 104 9.33 -2.23 1.70
N THR A 105 9.00 -1.09 1.12
CA THR A 105 8.41 -1.00 -0.22
C THR A 105 9.32 -1.65 -1.27
N PHE A 106 10.63 -1.36 -1.20
CA PHE A 106 11.61 -1.96 -2.11
C PHE A 106 11.74 -3.46 -1.92
N ALA A 107 11.86 -3.94 -0.67
CA ALA A 107 12.04 -5.36 -0.38
C ALA A 107 10.84 -6.19 -0.86
N PHE A 108 9.62 -5.74 -0.57
CA PHE A 108 8.41 -6.44 -1.04
C PHE A 108 8.20 -6.31 -2.55
N GLY A 109 8.56 -5.16 -3.13
CA GLY A 109 8.59 -4.97 -4.57
C GLY A 109 9.58 -5.89 -5.27
N ALA A 110 10.77 -6.10 -4.70
CA ALA A 110 11.78 -7.02 -5.23
C ALA A 110 11.30 -8.49 -5.17
N ILE A 111 10.61 -8.88 -4.09
CA ILE A 111 10.01 -10.22 -3.98
C ILE A 111 8.93 -10.40 -5.07
N GLY A 112 8.07 -9.40 -5.25
CA GLY A 112 7.05 -9.42 -6.30
C GLY A 112 7.64 -9.41 -7.71
N PHE A 113 8.68 -8.62 -7.93
CA PHE A 113 9.41 -8.60 -9.20
C PHE A 113 9.98 -9.98 -9.55
N TYR A 114 10.60 -10.64 -8.58
CA TYR A 114 11.17 -11.97 -8.80
C TYR A 114 10.09 -13.02 -9.09
N ASP A 115 8.94 -12.94 -8.41
CA ASP A 115 7.79 -13.80 -8.67
C ASP A 115 7.24 -13.61 -10.10
N ASP A 116 7.00 -12.35 -10.49
CA ASP A 116 6.53 -12.00 -11.83
C ASP A 116 7.56 -12.38 -12.91
N TYR A 117 8.86 -12.15 -12.66
CA TYR A 117 9.93 -12.54 -13.56
C TYR A 117 9.96 -14.05 -13.84
N LEU A 118 9.82 -14.88 -12.81
CA LEU A 118 9.75 -16.34 -12.97
C LEU A 118 8.54 -16.77 -13.81
N LYS A 119 7.39 -16.12 -13.61
CA LYS A 119 6.16 -16.43 -14.36
C LYS A 119 6.26 -16.08 -15.84
N LEU A 120 6.84 -14.93 -16.14
CA LEU A 120 6.73 -14.30 -17.45
C LEU A 120 7.95 -14.51 -18.33
N VAL A 121 9.15 -14.43 -17.76
CA VAL A 121 10.41 -14.53 -18.53
C VAL A 121 10.92 -15.96 -18.52
N VAL A 122 10.88 -16.64 -17.38
CA VAL A 122 11.32 -18.03 -17.27
C VAL A 122 10.24 -19.01 -17.72
N GLY A 123 8.98 -18.55 -17.86
CA GLY A 123 7.86 -19.39 -18.30
C GLY A 123 7.37 -20.39 -17.25
N ASN A 124 7.76 -20.20 -15.98
CA ASN A 124 7.30 -21.03 -14.88
C ASN A 124 5.93 -20.51 -14.38
N SER A 125 4.85 -21.09 -14.84
CA SER A 125 3.47 -20.69 -14.50
C SER A 125 3.16 -20.68 -13.00
N ARG A 126 3.95 -21.35 -12.17
CA ARG A 126 3.82 -21.36 -10.70
C ARG A 126 4.50 -20.16 -10.02
N GLY A 127 5.39 -19.46 -10.72
CA GLY A 127 6.19 -18.38 -10.16
C GLY A 127 7.08 -18.84 -9.02
N LEU A 128 7.28 -17.96 -8.03
CA LEU A 128 8.01 -18.28 -6.82
C LEU A 128 7.15 -19.19 -5.92
N VAL A 129 7.73 -20.34 -5.54
CA VAL A 129 7.04 -21.29 -4.66
C VAL A 129 6.56 -20.58 -3.39
N ALA A 130 5.29 -20.76 -3.01
CA ALA A 130 4.64 -20.03 -1.92
C ALA A 130 5.44 -20.00 -0.61
N ARG A 131 6.10 -21.11 -0.24
CA ARG A 131 6.96 -21.18 0.96
C ARG A 131 8.13 -20.19 0.91
N TRP A 132 8.77 -20.01 -0.24
CA TRP A 132 9.89 -19.08 -0.40
C TRP A 132 9.42 -17.64 -0.50
N LYS A 133 8.29 -17.39 -1.17
CA LYS A 133 7.64 -16.07 -1.19
C LYS A 133 7.31 -15.61 0.23
N TYR A 134 6.65 -16.47 1.01
CA TYR A 134 6.31 -16.17 2.40
C TYR A 134 7.54 -16.05 3.30
N PHE A 135 8.57 -16.86 3.09
CA PHE A 135 9.84 -16.79 3.82
C PHE A 135 10.50 -15.41 3.67
N TRP A 136 10.69 -14.94 2.44
CA TRP A 136 11.32 -13.64 2.20
C TRP A 136 10.47 -12.46 2.66
N GLN A 137 9.16 -12.54 2.52
CA GLN A 137 8.23 -11.56 3.12
C GLN A 137 8.37 -11.53 4.65
N SER A 138 8.50 -12.70 5.28
CA SER A 138 8.67 -12.81 6.74
C SER A 138 10.01 -12.22 7.19
N VAL A 139 11.10 -12.50 6.47
CA VAL A 139 12.42 -11.91 6.78
C VAL A 139 12.35 -10.38 6.68
N ALA A 140 11.81 -9.84 5.60
CA ALA A 140 11.71 -8.40 5.41
C ALA A 140 10.77 -7.74 6.44
N GLY A 141 9.61 -8.35 6.71
CA GLY A 141 8.63 -7.86 7.69
C GLY A 141 9.15 -7.88 9.11
N LEU A 142 9.81 -8.96 9.54
CA LEU A 142 10.43 -9.06 10.87
C LEU A 142 11.60 -8.09 11.02
N ALA A 143 12.43 -7.93 9.99
CA ALA A 143 13.53 -6.96 10.03
C ALA A 143 13.00 -5.53 10.20
N ALA A 144 11.97 -5.14 9.43
CA ALA A 144 11.35 -3.83 9.57
C ALA A 144 10.72 -3.62 10.95
N ALA A 145 10.00 -4.62 11.47
CA ALA A 145 9.41 -4.59 12.81
C ALA A 145 10.47 -4.45 13.90
N ALA A 146 11.57 -5.20 13.80
CA ALA A 146 12.69 -5.10 14.73
C ALA A 146 13.36 -3.73 14.66
N ILE A 147 13.62 -3.19 13.47
CA ILE A 147 14.19 -1.84 13.30
C ILE A 147 13.28 -0.81 13.98
N LEU A 148 11.95 -0.85 13.76
CA LEU A 148 11.03 0.09 14.39
C LEU A 148 11.05 -0.04 15.92
N PHE A 149 11.11 -1.25 16.48
CA PHE A 149 11.15 -1.47 17.92
C PHE A 149 12.44 -0.96 18.55
N TYR A 150 13.61 -1.39 18.04
CA TYR A 150 14.90 -1.05 18.63
C TYR A 150 15.34 0.39 18.36
N THR A 151 14.75 1.07 17.38
CA THR A 151 15.00 2.49 17.12
C THR A 151 13.94 3.41 17.74
N ALA A 152 12.96 2.88 18.47
CA ALA A 152 11.93 3.65 19.14
C ALA A 152 12.55 4.65 20.13
N ARG A 153 12.06 5.89 20.09
CA ARG A 153 12.57 7.01 20.91
C ARG A 153 11.60 7.45 21.99
N SER A 154 10.36 6.98 21.92
CA SER A 154 9.32 7.30 22.90
C SER A 154 8.47 6.05 23.20
N PRO A 155 7.90 5.95 24.41
CA PRO A 155 6.98 4.85 24.74
C PRO A 155 5.75 4.80 23.81
N ALA A 156 5.32 5.93 23.26
CA ALA A 156 4.20 6.00 22.33
C ALA A 156 4.43 5.15 21.06
N GLU A 157 5.68 5.02 20.63
CA GLU A 157 6.05 4.28 19.43
C GLU A 157 5.91 2.75 19.57
N THR A 158 5.81 2.23 20.78
CA THR A 158 5.71 0.78 21.07
C THR A 158 4.42 0.41 21.80
N THR A 159 3.48 1.35 21.92
CA THR A 159 2.20 1.17 22.60
C THR A 159 1.08 0.98 21.59
N LEU A 160 0.24 -0.05 21.75
CA LEU A 160 -0.97 -0.24 20.96
C LEU A 160 -2.11 0.61 21.52
N TYR A 161 -2.75 1.39 20.65
CA TYR A 161 -3.88 2.24 21.01
C TYR A 161 -5.17 1.68 20.42
N LEU A 162 -6.20 1.55 21.27
CA LEU A 162 -7.51 1.15 20.78
C LEU A 162 -8.26 2.37 20.22
N PRO A 163 -8.76 2.29 18.97
CA PRO A 163 -9.60 3.36 18.43
C PRO A 163 -10.86 3.52 19.29
N ILE A 164 -11.34 4.79 19.40
CA ILE A 164 -12.56 5.15 20.18
C ILE A 164 -12.36 5.11 21.70
N LEU A 165 -11.52 4.24 22.25
CA LEU A 165 -11.28 4.09 23.69
C LEU A 165 -10.02 4.87 24.10
N LYS A 166 -10.14 6.17 24.35
CA LYS A 166 -9.01 7.08 24.67
C LYS A 166 -8.12 6.64 25.82
N SER A 167 -8.68 5.96 26.79
CA SER A 167 -7.97 5.54 28.02
C SER A 167 -7.21 4.23 27.88
N VAL A 168 -7.40 3.49 26.77
CA VAL A 168 -6.81 2.17 26.60
C VAL A 168 -5.56 2.25 25.72
N ALA A 169 -4.42 2.32 26.37
CA ALA A 169 -3.10 2.24 25.76
C ALA A 169 -2.38 1.01 26.33
N LEU A 170 -2.01 0.08 25.48
CA LEU A 170 -1.38 -1.19 25.84
C LEU A 170 0.10 -1.16 25.44
N PRO A 171 1.04 -0.90 26.38
CA PRO A 171 2.46 -1.03 26.10
C PRO A 171 2.79 -2.45 25.67
N LEU A 172 3.40 -2.60 24.50
CA LEU A 172 3.75 -3.90 23.95
C LEU A 172 5.18 -4.28 24.34
N SER A 173 5.37 -5.54 24.73
CA SER A 173 6.70 -6.14 24.80
C SER A 173 7.33 -6.23 23.41
N ALA A 174 8.65 -6.47 23.34
CA ALA A 174 9.34 -6.65 22.05
C ALA A 174 8.66 -7.72 21.17
N ILE A 175 8.30 -8.87 21.76
CA ILE A 175 7.63 -9.96 21.06
C ILE A 175 6.24 -9.50 20.57
N GLY A 176 5.47 -8.84 21.44
CA GLY A 176 4.13 -8.35 21.08
C GLY A 176 4.16 -7.31 19.97
N PHE A 177 5.08 -6.33 20.06
CA PHE A 177 5.23 -5.31 19.02
C PHE A 177 5.70 -5.90 17.70
N ILE A 178 6.80 -6.68 17.71
CA ILE A 178 7.38 -7.27 16.49
C ILE A 178 6.35 -8.21 15.84
N GLY A 179 5.63 -9.00 16.64
CA GLY A 179 4.56 -9.89 16.14
C GLY A 179 3.42 -9.12 15.49
N LEU A 180 2.93 -8.05 16.12
CA LEU A 180 1.87 -7.20 15.57
C LEU A 180 2.33 -6.49 14.29
N ALA A 181 3.51 -5.84 14.33
CA ALA A 181 4.05 -5.13 13.18
C ALA A 181 4.29 -6.07 11.99
N TYR A 182 4.82 -7.27 12.24
CA TYR A 182 4.96 -8.32 11.24
C TYR A 182 3.62 -8.69 10.60
N LEU A 183 2.59 -8.95 11.42
CA LEU A 183 1.25 -9.28 10.93
C LEU A 183 0.66 -8.15 10.08
N MET A 184 0.87 -6.89 10.49
CA MET A 184 0.41 -5.73 9.71
C MET A 184 1.12 -5.63 8.36
N ILE A 185 2.44 -5.73 8.33
CA ILE A 185 3.24 -5.58 7.10
C ILE A 185 2.95 -6.73 6.13
N VAL A 186 3.12 -7.97 6.58
CA VAL A 186 2.95 -9.14 5.71
C VAL A 186 1.47 -9.39 5.39
N GLY A 187 0.58 -9.18 6.36
CA GLY A 187 -0.86 -9.33 6.18
C GLY A 187 -1.42 -8.36 5.14
N MET A 188 -1.12 -7.07 5.29
CA MET A 188 -1.56 -6.05 4.32
C MET A 188 -0.94 -6.26 2.94
N SER A 189 0.33 -6.67 2.86
CA SER A 189 0.98 -7.01 1.59
C SER A 189 0.21 -8.08 0.82
N ASN A 190 -0.11 -9.18 1.47
CA ASN A 190 -0.85 -10.26 0.82
C ASN A 190 -2.33 -9.91 0.59
N ALA A 191 -2.94 -9.09 1.44
CA ALA A 191 -4.32 -8.66 1.29
C ALA A 191 -4.51 -7.76 0.05
N VAL A 192 -3.61 -6.81 -0.18
CA VAL A 192 -3.61 -6.00 -1.40
C VAL A 192 -3.35 -6.87 -2.63
N ASN A 193 -2.44 -7.83 -2.54
CA ASN A 193 -2.15 -8.75 -3.64
C ASN A 193 -3.35 -9.64 -4.00
N LEU A 194 -4.10 -10.13 -3.02
CA LEU A 194 -5.33 -10.89 -3.27
C LEU A 194 -6.46 -10.02 -3.88
N THR A 195 -6.45 -8.72 -3.62
CA THR A 195 -7.45 -7.79 -4.15
C THR A 195 -7.14 -7.37 -5.59
N ASP A 196 -5.90 -7.50 -6.05
CA ASP A 196 -5.46 -7.12 -7.41
C ASP A 196 -5.89 -8.13 -8.47
N GLY A 197 -7.20 -8.39 -8.55
CA GLY A 197 -7.80 -9.34 -9.50
C GLY A 197 -8.60 -8.70 -10.63
N LEU A 198 -8.96 -7.41 -10.52
CA LEU A 198 -9.71 -6.66 -11.54
C LEU A 198 -9.02 -5.32 -11.83
N ASP A 199 -9.28 -4.78 -13.02
CA ASP A 199 -8.67 -3.54 -13.54
C ASP A 199 -8.89 -2.36 -12.59
N GLY A 200 -7.82 -1.83 -11.98
CA GLY A 200 -7.90 -0.69 -11.07
C GLY A 200 -8.52 -0.97 -9.69
N LEU A 201 -8.91 -2.22 -9.40
CA LEU A 201 -9.60 -2.56 -8.15
C LEU A 201 -8.73 -2.30 -6.92
N ALA A 202 -7.46 -2.69 -6.92
CA ALA A 202 -6.58 -2.59 -5.76
C ALA A 202 -5.93 -1.21 -5.62
N ILE A 203 -5.55 -0.57 -6.73
CA ILE A 203 -4.74 0.67 -6.69
C ILE A 203 -5.51 1.86 -6.12
N MET A 204 -6.79 2.03 -6.45
CA MET A 204 -7.57 3.15 -5.95
C MET A 204 -7.84 3.06 -4.44
N PRO A 205 -8.30 1.93 -3.88
CA PRO A 205 -8.35 1.76 -2.42
C PRO A 205 -7.01 1.95 -1.72
N ALA A 206 -5.90 1.47 -2.32
CA ALA A 206 -4.57 1.67 -1.75
C ALA A 206 -4.20 3.16 -1.68
N ALA A 207 -4.49 3.94 -2.73
CA ALA A 207 -4.29 5.38 -2.74
C ALA A 207 -5.18 6.10 -1.70
N MET A 208 -6.44 5.69 -1.55
CA MET A 208 -7.34 6.26 -0.53
C MET A 208 -6.85 5.99 0.89
N VAL A 209 -6.42 4.76 1.19
CA VAL A 209 -5.86 4.40 2.51
C VAL A 209 -4.55 5.14 2.76
N ALA A 210 -3.68 5.26 1.75
CA ALA A 210 -2.44 6.03 1.85
C ALA A 210 -2.72 7.51 2.17
N ALA A 211 -3.71 8.13 1.51
CA ALA A 211 -4.12 9.51 1.80
C ALA A 211 -4.55 9.67 3.26
N ALA A 212 -5.37 8.75 3.76
CA ALA A 212 -5.84 8.79 5.16
C ALA A 212 -4.70 8.56 6.16
N LEU A 213 -3.82 7.58 5.90
CA LEU A 213 -2.63 7.37 6.73
C LEU A 213 -1.70 8.58 6.71
N GLY A 214 -1.62 9.30 5.58
CA GLY A 214 -0.92 10.57 5.49
C GLY A 214 -1.49 11.64 6.42
N VAL A 215 -2.82 11.73 6.53
CA VAL A 215 -3.49 12.62 7.51
C VAL A 215 -3.13 12.22 8.94
N PHE A 216 -3.16 10.91 9.26
CA PHE A 216 -2.73 10.41 10.57
C PHE A 216 -1.25 10.72 10.84
N ALA A 217 -0.37 10.55 9.84
CA ALA A 217 1.05 10.87 9.96
C ALA A 217 1.26 12.35 10.28
N TYR A 218 0.57 13.24 9.57
CA TYR A 218 0.62 14.67 9.81
C TYR A 218 0.16 15.02 11.22
N ALA A 219 -0.96 14.46 11.65
CA ALA A 219 -1.56 14.76 12.95
C ALA A 219 -0.71 14.18 14.11
N SER A 220 -0.24 12.93 14.01
CA SER A 220 0.57 12.28 15.05
C SER A 220 1.99 12.83 15.14
N GLY A 221 2.52 13.32 14.01
CA GLY A 221 3.84 13.95 13.96
C GLY A 221 3.91 15.36 14.57
N ASN A 222 2.76 15.98 14.85
CA ASN A 222 2.66 17.31 15.45
C ASN A 222 2.09 17.21 16.86
N ALA A 223 2.88 17.59 17.87
CA ALA A 223 2.48 17.47 19.26
C ALA A 223 1.21 18.25 19.61
N VAL A 224 0.98 19.44 18.98
CA VAL A 224 -0.22 20.26 19.22
C VAL A 224 -1.46 19.55 18.66
N PHE A 225 -1.41 19.06 17.43
CA PHE A 225 -2.52 18.33 16.82
C PHE A 225 -2.75 16.98 17.52
N ALA A 226 -1.70 16.25 17.85
CA ALA A 226 -1.80 14.97 18.56
C ALA A 226 -2.52 15.16 19.91
N ASN A 227 -2.12 16.17 20.68
CA ASN A 227 -2.76 16.49 21.96
C ASN A 227 -4.23 16.93 21.76
N TYR A 228 -4.51 17.83 20.82
CA TYR A 228 -5.87 18.28 20.54
C TYR A 228 -6.82 17.16 20.10
N LEU A 229 -6.32 16.25 19.30
CA LEU A 229 -7.09 15.10 18.80
C LEU A 229 -7.13 13.93 19.81
N GLY A 230 -6.27 13.94 20.83
CA GLY A 230 -6.12 12.83 21.78
C GLY A 230 -5.56 11.56 21.15
N ILE A 231 -4.69 11.69 20.14
CA ILE A 231 -3.98 10.60 19.49
C ILE A 231 -2.51 10.54 19.97
N PRO A 232 -1.80 9.40 19.81
CA PRO A 232 -0.40 9.32 20.20
C PRO A 232 0.46 10.31 19.40
N ALA A 233 1.28 11.08 20.12
CA ALA A 233 2.31 11.90 19.51
C ALA A 233 3.51 11.01 19.16
N VAL A 234 3.83 10.89 17.89
CA VAL A 234 4.98 10.14 17.38
C VAL A 234 5.92 11.12 16.69
N PRO A 235 6.98 11.59 17.36
CA PRO A 235 7.91 12.57 16.80
C PRO A 235 8.46 12.09 15.46
N GLN A 236 8.56 12.99 14.48
CA GLN A 236 9.06 12.72 13.14
C GLN A 236 8.13 11.88 12.23
N ALA A 237 7.03 11.29 12.71
CA ALA A 237 6.10 10.53 11.86
C ALA A 237 5.45 11.40 10.79
N GLY A 238 5.35 12.72 11.01
CA GLY A 238 4.79 13.67 10.04
C GLY A 238 5.46 13.60 8.66
N GLU A 239 6.74 13.28 8.60
CA GLU A 239 7.49 13.20 7.34
C GLU A 239 7.01 12.04 6.44
N VAL A 240 6.38 11.00 7.01
CA VAL A 240 5.79 9.89 6.26
C VAL A 240 4.63 10.36 5.38
N LEU A 241 4.02 11.53 5.68
CA LEU A 241 3.04 12.17 4.78
C LEU A 241 3.59 12.34 3.37
N ILE A 242 4.88 12.66 3.20
CA ILE A 242 5.49 12.86 1.88
C ILE A 242 5.48 11.56 1.08
N PHE A 243 5.80 10.43 1.72
CA PHE A 243 5.69 9.11 1.09
C PHE A 243 4.24 8.75 0.75
N CYS A 244 3.29 8.98 1.66
CA CYS A 244 1.87 8.76 1.42
C CYS A 244 1.38 9.59 0.22
N ALA A 245 1.77 10.85 0.14
CA ALA A 245 1.45 11.77 -0.94
C ALA A 245 2.05 11.31 -2.29
N ALA A 246 3.31 10.86 -2.28
CA ALA A 246 3.95 10.26 -3.44
C ALA A 246 3.21 8.99 -3.90
N MET A 247 2.78 8.15 -2.96
CA MET A 247 2.00 6.93 -3.23
C MET A 247 0.64 7.25 -3.85
N VAL A 248 -0.06 8.29 -3.37
CA VAL A 248 -1.31 8.78 -3.97
C VAL A 248 -1.07 9.24 -5.40
N GLY A 249 -0.07 10.10 -5.64
CA GLY A 249 0.23 10.62 -6.96
C GLY A 249 0.62 9.52 -7.95
N ALA A 250 1.52 8.62 -7.55
CA ALA A 250 1.95 7.49 -8.36
C ALA A 250 0.79 6.52 -8.65
N GLY A 251 -0.05 6.26 -7.63
CA GLY A 251 -1.23 5.40 -7.76
C GLY A 251 -2.26 5.96 -8.74
N LEU A 252 -2.58 7.25 -8.65
CA LEU A 252 -3.50 7.92 -9.60
C LEU A 252 -2.93 7.95 -11.01
N GLY A 253 -1.62 8.20 -11.16
CA GLY A 253 -0.96 8.18 -12.46
C GLY A 253 -0.91 6.78 -13.08
N PHE A 254 -0.75 5.74 -12.26
CA PHE A 254 -0.85 4.36 -12.72
C PHE A 254 -2.29 3.98 -13.08
N LEU A 255 -3.28 4.40 -12.29
CA LEU A 255 -4.69 4.15 -12.53
C LEU A 255 -5.14 4.69 -13.91
N TRP A 256 -4.52 5.75 -14.42
CA TRP A 256 -4.77 6.25 -15.77
C TRP A 256 -4.62 5.18 -16.84
N PHE A 257 -3.66 4.26 -16.67
CA PHE A 257 -3.40 3.16 -17.59
C PHE A 257 -4.04 1.84 -17.15
N ASN A 258 -4.32 1.69 -15.86
CA ASN A 258 -4.86 0.45 -15.27
C ASN A 258 -6.39 0.48 -15.09
N SER A 259 -7.07 1.61 -15.38
CA SER A 259 -8.53 1.68 -15.38
C SER A 259 -9.12 0.80 -16.48
N TYR A 260 -10.33 0.26 -16.23
CA TYR A 260 -11.00 -0.64 -17.16
C TYR A 260 -11.35 0.04 -18.50
N PRO A 261 -11.03 -0.57 -19.67
CA PRO A 261 -10.19 -1.75 -19.85
C PRO A 261 -8.70 -1.44 -19.71
N ALA A 262 -7.99 -2.21 -18.88
CA ALA A 262 -6.61 -1.91 -18.51
C ALA A 262 -5.61 -2.08 -19.68
N GLN A 263 -4.71 -1.11 -19.81
CA GLN A 263 -3.57 -1.16 -20.75
C GLN A 263 -2.37 -1.89 -20.14
N VAL A 264 -2.31 -2.00 -18.81
CA VAL A 264 -1.23 -2.66 -18.06
C VAL A 264 -1.76 -3.13 -16.70
N PHE A 265 -1.33 -4.31 -16.26
CA PHE A 265 -1.61 -4.83 -14.92
C PHE A 265 -0.49 -4.50 -13.94
N MET A 266 -0.86 -4.34 -12.68
CA MET A 266 0.07 -3.98 -11.61
C MET A 266 1.07 -5.11 -11.34
N GLY A 267 0.58 -6.34 -11.22
CA GLY A 267 1.36 -7.52 -10.88
C GLY A 267 1.79 -7.59 -9.42
N ASP A 268 2.43 -8.69 -9.06
CA ASP A 268 2.87 -8.94 -7.68
C ASP A 268 3.88 -7.90 -7.20
N ILE A 269 4.68 -7.33 -8.11
CA ILE A 269 5.64 -6.26 -7.80
C ILE A 269 4.96 -5.04 -7.15
N GLY A 270 3.86 -4.56 -7.72
CA GLY A 270 3.14 -3.40 -7.18
C GLY A 270 2.29 -3.76 -5.98
N ALA A 271 1.50 -4.82 -6.10
CA ALA A 271 0.53 -5.21 -5.09
C ALA A 271 1.17 -5.52 -3.73
N LEU A 272 2.27 -6.32 -3.73
CA LEU A 272 2.99 -6.64 -2.50
C LEU A 272 3.65 -5.41 -1.87
N ALA A 273 4.27 -4.56 -2.69
CA ALA A 273 4.96 -3.36 -2.23
C ALA A 273 4.00 -2.35 -1.60
N LEU A 274 2.88 -2.06 -2.26
CA LEU A 274 1.88 -1.10 -1.76
C LEU A 274 1.24 -1.59 -0.47
N GLY A 275 0.86 -2.88 -0.40
CA GLY A 275 0.28 -3.44 0.81
C GLY A 275 1.24 -3.42 1.98
N ALA A 276 2.51 -3.79 1.78
CA ALA A 276 3.54 -3.73 2.82
C ALA A 276 3.81 -2.29 3.29
N ALA A 277 3.82 -1.33 2.35
CA ALA A 277 3.94 0.10 2.66
C ALA A 277 2.79 0.57 3.56
N LEU A 278 1.53 0.25 3.22
CA LEU A 278 0.38 0.60 4.05
C LEU A 278 0.48 -0.02 5.44
N GLY A 279 0.90 -1.29 5.52
CA GLY A 279 1.08 -1.99 6.80
C GLY A 279 2.14 -1.34 7.69
N VAL A 280 3.32 -1.02 7.15
CA VAL A 280 4.39 -0.40 7.93
C VAL A 280 4.07 1.04 8.33
N ILE A 281 3.39 1.81 7.46
CA ILE A 281 2.95 3.17 7.79
C ILE A 281 1.94 3.12 8.94
N ALA A 282 0.98 2.20 8.93
CA ALA A 282 0.01 2.04 10.01
C ALA A 282 0.70 1.77 11.36
N VAL A 283 1.76 0.96 11.37
CA VAL A 283 2.59 0.71 12.56
C VAL A 283 3.32 1.99 13.00
N ILE A 284 3.92 2.74 12.09
CA ILE A 284 4.62 4.00 12.41
C ILE A 284 3.69 5.02 13.04
N VAL A 285 2.48 5.20 12.48
CA VAL A 285 1.51 6.19 12.96
C VAL A 285 0.61 5.66 14.08
N ARG A 286 0.83 4.44 14.55
CA ARG A 286 0.08 3.76 15.64
C ARG A 286 -1.42 3.63 15.33
N GLN A 287 -1.75 3.31 14.09
CA GLN A 287 -3.12 3.13 13.62
C GLN A 287 -3.38 1.71 13.10
N GLU A 288 -2.82 0.71 13.75
CA GLU A 288 -2.86 -0.68 13.32
C GLU A 288 -4.30 -1.21 13.22
N LEU A 289 -5.14 -0.87 14.18
CA LEU A 289 -6.53 -1.30 14.17
C LEU A 289 -7.40 -0.45 13.23
N VAL A 290 -7.08 0.85 13.12
CA VAL A 290 -7.81 1.75 12.23
C VAL A 290 -7.57 1.39 10.77
N VAL A 291 -6.35 1.01 10.40
CA VAL A 291 -6.07 0.60 9.01
C VAL A 291 -6.82 -0.66 8.60
N LEU A 292 -7.15 -1.55 9.53
CA LEU A 292 -8.00 -2.71 9.23
C LEU A 292 -9.43 -2.29 8.85
N VAL A 293 -9.92 -1.17 9.40
CA VAL A 293 -11.19 -0.57 9.00
C VAL A 293 -11.04 0.16 7.67
N MET A 294 -10.06 1.06 7.55
CA MET A 294 -9.82 1.83 6.31
C MET A 294 -9.53 0.93 5.11
N GLY A 295 -8.74 -0.12 5.31
CA GLY A 295 -8.43 -1.16 4.34
C GLY A 295 -9.41 -2.33 4.35
N GLY A 296 -10.64 -2.14 4.85
CA GLY A 296 -11.60 -3.22 5.06
C GLY A 296 -11.97 -3.99 3.81
N VAL A 297 -11.85 -3.39 2.62
CA VAL A 297 -11.99 -4.11 1.36
C VAL A 297 -10.89 -5.18 1.23
N PHE A 298 -9.63 -4.85 1.51
CA PHE A 298 -8.52 -5.81 1.50
C PHE A 298 -8.72 -6.91 2.54
N VAL A 299 -9.22 -6.53 3.73
CA VAL A 299 -9.55 -7.48 4.79
C VAL A 299 -10.67 -8.42 4.36
N LEU A 300 -11.74 -7.92 3.75
CA LEU A 300 -12.87 -8.72 3.26
C LEU A 300 -12.46 -9.69 2.14
N GLU A 301 -11.64 -9.23 1.21
CA GLU A 301 -11.08 -10.09 0.14
C GLU A 301 -10.28 -11.25 0.76
N THR A 302 -9.36 -10.94 1.67
CA THR A 302 -8.55 -11.95 2.36
C THR A 302 -9.39 -12.89 3.20
N ALA A 303 -10.34 -12.36 3.99
CA ALA A 303 -11.25 -13.16 4.80
C ALA A 303 -12.09 -14.12 3.95
N SER A 304 -12.54 -13.66 2.77
CA SER A 304 -13.30 -14.52 1.85
C SER A 304 -12.49 -15.73 1.37
N VAL A 305 -11.19 -15.54 1.12
CA VAL A 305 -10.28 -16.64 0.73
C VAL A 305 -10.06 -17.59 1.90
N ILE A 306 -9.77 -17.06 3.09
CA ILE A 306 -9.55 -17.87 4.29
C ILE A 306 -10.80 -18.72 4.60
N LEU A 307 -11.98 -18.11 4.61
CA LEU A 307 -13.25 -18.80 4.87
C LEU A 307 -13.56 -19.84 3.80
N GLN A 308 -13.33 -19.53 2.54
CA GLN A 308 -13.53 -20.49 1.44
C GLN A 308 -12.64 -21.70 1.56
N VAL A 309 -11.34 -21.50 1.82
CA VAL A 309 -10.37 -22.59 1.97
C VAL A 309 -10.66 -23.42 3.22
N ALA A 310 -10.96 -22.77 4.33
CA ALA A 310 -11.32 -23.45 5.58
C ALA A 310 -12.58 -24.32 5.40
N SER A 311 -13.66 -23.76 4.86
CA SER A 311 -14.89 -24.49 4.60
C SER A 311 -14.67 -25.70 3.68
N PHE A 312 -13.94 -25.47 2.57
CA PHE A 312 -13.69 -26.56 1.63
C PHE A 312 -12.85 -27.69 2.24
N LYS A 313 -11.83 -27.35 3.03
CA LYS A 313 -11.02 -28.36 3.72
C LYS A 313 -11.77 -29.12 4.82
N LEU A 314 -12.68 -28.44 5.54
CA LEU A 314 -13.40 -29.04 6.68
C LEU A 314 -14.69 -29.76 6.26
N THR A 315 -15.40 -29.25 5.25
CA THR A 315 -16.73 -29.73 4.89
C THR A 315 -16.88 -30.21 3.44
N GLY A 316 -15.87 -30.02 2.57
CA GLY A 316 -15.95 -30.27 1.14
C GLY A 316 -16.84 -29.31 0.37
N LYS A 317 -17.43 -28.30 1.04
CA LYS A 317 -18.38 -27.36 0.42
C LYS A 317 -17.78 -25.96 0.26
N ARG A 318 -18.13 -25.28 -0.84
CA ARG A 318 -17.78 -23.88 -1.09
C ARG A 318 -18.83 -22.95 -0.50
N ILE A 319 -18.39 -21.90 0.23
CA ILE A 319 -19.27 -20.82 0.73
C ILE A 319 -19.59 -19.84 -0.40
N PHE A 320 -18.57 -19.40 -1.11
CA PHE A 320 -18.67 -18.47 -2.24
C PHE A 320 -18.58 -19.23 -3.57
N ARG A 321 -19.16 -18.69 -4.63
CA ARG A 321 -19.01 -19.24 -6.00
C ARG A 321 -17.54 -19.31 -6.39
N MET A 322 -16.78 -18.27 -6.03
CA MET A 322 -15.33 -18.17 -6.16
C MET A 322 -14.79 -17.20 -5.11
N ALA A 323 -13.55 -17.35 -4.68
CA ALA A 323 -12.82 -16.43 -3.84
C ALA A 323 -11.52 -16.03 -4.56
N PRO A 324 -11.04 -14.79 -4.41
CA PRO A 324 -11.55 -13.68 -3.57
C PRO A 324 -12.98 -13.21 -3.94
N ILE A 325 -13.62 -12.40 -3.07
CA ILE A 325 -15.07 -12.13 -3.15
C ILE A 325 -15.48 -11.30 -4.38
N HIS A 326 -14.60 -10.52 -4.99
CA HIS A 326 -14.90 -9.81 -6.24
C HIS A 326 -15.30 -10.79 -7.36
N HIS A 327 -14.64 -11.94 -7.49
CA HIS A 327 -15.00 -12.99 -8.46
C HIS A 327 -16.38 -13.62 -8.17
N HIS A 328 -16.79 -13.67 -6.90
CA HIS A 328 -18.14 -14.13 -6.56
C HIS A 328 -19.22 -13.22 -7.18
N PHE A 329 -19.00 -11.90 -7.18
CA PHE A 329 -19.95 -10.96 -7.77
C PHE A 329 -19.94 -11.01 -9.31
N GLU A 330 -18.76 -11.21 -9.94
CA GLU A 330 -18.68 -11.45 -11.38
C GLU A 330 -19.47 -12.70 -11.79
N LEU A 331 -19.29 -13.82 -11.07
CA LEU A 331 -20.02 -15.06 -11.30
C LEU A 331 -21.52 -14.98 -10.94
N LYS A 332 -21.95 -13.91 -10.24
CA LYS A 332 -23.36 -13.54 -10.09
C LYS A 332 -23.91 -12.72 -11.26
N GLY A 333 -23.07 -12.38 -12.24
CA GLY A 333 -23.47 -11.63 -13.43
C GLY A 333 -23.32 -10.11 -13.31
N TRP A 334 -22.54 -9.61 -12.32
CA TRP A 334 -22.22 -8.20 -12.29
C TRP A 334 -21.11 -7.89 -13.29
N ALA A 335 -21.29 -6.82 -14.08
CA ALA A 335 -20.25 -6.33 -14.96
C ALA A 335 -19.02 -5.88 -14.15
N GLU A 336 -17.82 -6.16 -14.62
CA GLU A 336 -16.56 -5.84 -13.95
C GLU A 336 -16.47 -4.37 -13.50
N PRO A 337 -16.77 -3.34 -14.36
CA PRO A 337 -16.71 -1.95 -13.92
C PRO A 337 -17.67 -1.64 -12.77
N LYS A 338 -18.79 -2.35 -12.69
CA LYS A 338 -19.76 -2.19 -11.60
C LYS A 338 -19.24 -2.74 -10.28
N VAL A 339 -18.50 -3.86 -10.32
CA VAL A 339 -17.81 -4.39 -9.12
C VAL A 339 -16.76 -3.40 -8.66
N ILE A 340 -15.88 -2.94 -9.56
CA ILE A 340 -14.78 -2.03 -9.28
C ILE A 340 -15.29 -0.75 -8.60
N VAL A 341 -16.24 -0.04 -9.23
CA VAL A 341 -16.75 1.24 -8.70
C VAL A 341 -17.43 1.06 -7.35
N ARG A 342 -18.19 -0.03 -7.14
CA ARG A 342 -18.82 -0.31 -5.84
C ARG A 342 -17.80 -0.56 -4.74
N PHE A 343 -16.72 -1.28 -5.04
CA PHE A 343 -15.64 -1.52 -4.08
C PHE A 343 -14.88 -0.23 -3.75
N TRP A 344 -14.70 0.67 -4.73
CA TRP A 344 -14.15 2.00 -4.48
C TRP A 344 -15.03 2.83 -3.54
N ILE A 345 -16.36 2.81 -3.76
CA ILE A 345 -17.31 3.51 -2.89
C ILE A 345 -17.26 2.94 -1.46
N ILE A 346 -17.24 1.61 -1.32
CA ILE A 346 -17.10 0.95 -0.01
C ILE A 346 -15.78 1.35 0.64
N SER A 347 -14.66 1.33 -0.11
CA SER A 347 -13.35 1.75 0.39
C SER A 347 -13.36 3.19 0.88
N LEU A 348 -13.99 4.10 0.13
CA LEU A 348 -14.13 5.50 0.54
C LEU A 348 -14.90 5.64 1.86
N LEU A 349 -16.03 4.93 1.99
CA LEU A 349 -16.83 4.95 3.22
C LEU A 349 -16.03 4.41 4.41
N LEU A 350 -15.26 3.33 4.23
CA LEU A 350 -14.42 2.75 5.27
C LEU A 350 -13.24 3.67 5.65
N VAL A 351 -12.66 4.35 4.67
CA VAL A 351 -11.61 5.36 4.91
C VAL A 351 -12.18 6.54 5.72
N LEU A 352 -13.36 7.03 5.37
CA LEU A 352 -14.03 8.10 6.11
C LEU A 352 -14.38 7.66 7.55
N ALA A 353 -14.84 6.41 7.72
CA ALA A 353 -15.08 5.83 9.05
C ALA A 353 -13.78 5.77 9.89
N GLY A 354 -12.66 5.37 9.28
CA GLY A 354 -11.36 5.41 9.94
C GLY A 354 -10.91 6.83 10.31
N LEU A 355 -11.05 7.80 9.40
CA LEU A 355 -10.73 9.20 9.66
C LEU A 355 -11.62 9.80 10.76
N ALA A 356 -12.88 9.39 10.87
CA ALA A 356 -13.77 9.84 11.93
C ALA A 356 -13.21 9.48 13.32
N THR A 357 -12.45 8.42 13.46
CA THR A 357 -11.80 8.04 14.73
C THR A 357 -10.80 9.08 15.25
N LEU A 358 -10.27 9.98 14.39
CA LEU A 358 -9.41 11.08 14.81
C LEU A 358 -10.06 11.96 15.88
N LYS A 359 -11.38 12.16 15.81
CA LYS A 359 -12.10 13.05 16.74
C LYS A 359 -13.02 12.28 17.70
N LEU A 360 -13.38 11.05 17.41
CA LEU A 360 -14.26 10.24 18.28
C LEU A 360 -13.54 9.64 19.50
N ARG A 361 -12.28 9.98 19.69
CA ARG A 361 -11.48 9.58 20.87
C ARG A 361 -11.72 10.47 22.07
#